data_35a8910204cad5e18097e7706d660df2
#
_entry.id   35a8910204cad5e18097e7706d660df2
#
_cell.length_a   1.000
_cell.length_b   1.000
_cell.length_c   1.000
_cell.angle_alpha   90.00
_cell.angle_beta   90.00
_cell.angle_gamma   90.00
#
_symmetry.space_group_name_H-M   'P 1'
#
loop_
_entity.id
_entity.type
_entity.pdbx_description
1 polymer ?
#
loop_
_entity_poly.entity_id
_entity_poly.type
_entity_poly.pdbx_seq_one_letter_code
_entity_poly.pdbx_strand_id
1 'polypeptide(L)'
;MKRLVLALAFSASLSLAQAQSFTATLNGAQDGGGARQGTGFATLTLVGTSLSITGSFSGLTTPMSAGHIHGPAIPGLNTNVIYDLVGPGILSGTTSGTYAGTVNLIPNPTGYTTIAQQLTDLNNGLWYLNIHDSTFPGGEIRGQILPVPEPSAVALAGIGAGALVAVLRRRRRA
;
A
#
# COMPACT_ATOMS: atom_id res chain seq x y z
N MET A 1 -56.45 12.14 -21.44
CA MET A 1 -55.01 12.00 -21.75
C MET A 1 -54.20 12.37 -20.51
N LYS A 2 -53.73 11.37 -19.74
CA LYS A 2 -52.92 11.55 -18.52
C LYS A 2 -51.45 11.63 -18.93
N ARG A 3 -50.80 12.78 -18.75
CA ARG A 3 -49.35 12.98 -18.99
C ARG A 3 -48.59 12.39 -17.79
N LEU A 4 -47.86 11.32 -18.04
CA LEU A 4 -46.92 10.73 -17.08
C LEU A 4 -45.65 11.59 -17.10
N VAL A 5 -45.43 12.32 -16.01
CA VAL A 5 -44.15 13.07 -15.81
C VAL A 5 -43.16 12.10 -15.19
N LEU A 6 -42.18 11.68 -15.98
CA LEU A 6 -41.09 10.83 -15.52
C LEU A 6 -40.05 11.75 -14.87
N ALA A 7 -39.99 11.78 -13.53
CA ALA A 7 -38.95 12.50 -12.81
C ALA A 7 -37.66 11.65 -12.85
N LEU A 8 -36.66 12.11 -13.62
CA LEU A 8 -35.31 11.55 -13.56
C LEU A 8 -34.65 12.04 -12.25
N ALA A 9 -34.53 11.13 -11.27
CA ALA A 9 -33.71 11.38 -10.10
C ALA A 9 -32.22 11.28 -10.48
N PHE A 10 -31.54 12.42 -10.55
CA PHE A 10 -30.09 12.47 -10.74
C PHE A 10 -29.41 12.13 -9.41
N SER A 11 -28.99 10.89 -9.24
CA SER A 11 -28.19 10.47 -8.09
C SER A 11 -26.76 10.99 -8.28
N ALA A 12 -26.42 12.06 -7.60
CA ALA A 12 -25.02 12.49 -7.46
C ALA A 12 -24.29 11.46 -6.59
N SER A 13 -23.51 10.58 -7.21
CA SER A 13 -22.63 9.68 -6.49
C SER A 13 -21.48 10.51 -5.90
N LEU A 14 -21.51 10.79 -4.59
CA LEU A 14 -20.32 11.25 -3.88
C LEU A 14 -19.32 10.09 -3.90
N SER A 15 -18.31 10.19 -4.74
CA SER A 15 -17.15 9.30 -4.70
C SER A 15 -16.32 9.67 -3.48
N LEU A 16 -16.57 8.99 -2.35
CA LEU A 16 -15.65 9.05 -1.22
C LEU A 16 -14.33 8.39 -1.67
N ALA A 17 -13.21 9.07 -1.49
CA ALA A 17 -11.91 8.49 -1.72
C ALA A 17 -11.77 7.28 -0.78
N GLN A 18 -11.81 6.07 -1.34
CA GLN A 18 -11.71 4.84 -0.56
C GLN A 18 -10.27 4.67 -0.10
N ALA A 19 -10.08 4.36 1.18
CA ALA A 19 -8.78 4.02 1.72
C ALA A 19 -8.34 2.67 1.16
N GLN A 20 -7.12 2.58 0.64
CA GLN A 20 -6.55 1.33 0.15
C GLN A 20 -5.42 0.90 1.07
N SER A 21 -5.41 -0.38 1.47
CA SER A 21 -4.46 -0.92 2.43
C SER A 21 -3.39 -1.77 1.74
N PHE A 22 -2.17 -1.69 2.27
CA PHE A 22 -1.02 -2.47 1.81
C PHE A 22 -0.23 -2.98 3.02
N THR A 23 0.57 -4.02 2.80
CA THR A 23 1.51 -4.55 3.78
C THR A 23 2.87 -4.79 3.15
N ALA A 24 3.92 -4.75 3.99
CA ALA A 24 5.27 -5.15 3.59
C ALA A 24 5.90 -5.98 4.72
N THR A 25 6.38 -7.17 4.40
CA THR A 25 7.19 -8.00 5.31
C THR A 25 8.64 -7.88 4.88
N LEU A 26 9.48 -7.30 5.74
CA LEU A 26 10.88 -7.01 5.42
C LEU A 26 11.79 -8.09 6.03
N ASN A 27 12.77 -8.51 5.26
CA ASN A 27 13.83 -9.41 5.72
C ASN A 27 15.08 -9.25 4.85
N GLY A 28 16.20 -9.78 5.35
CA GLY A 28 17.48 -9.72 4.64
C GLY A 28 17.54 -10.57 3.38
N ALA A 29 16.74 -11.65 3.30
CA ALA A 29 16.71 -12.52 2.12
C ALA A 29 16.19 -11.79 0.88
N GLN A 30 15.27 -10.85 1.05
CA GLN A 30 14.74 -10.04 -0.05
C GLN A 30 15.72 -8.95 -0.51
N ASP A 31 16.71 -8.60 0.32
CA ASP A 31 17.74 -7.58 0.00
C ASP A 31 19.12 -8.20 -0.28
N GLY A 32 19.16 -9.39 -0.82
CA GLY A 32 20.39 -10.08 -1.24
C GLY A 32 20.87 -11.17 -0.27
N GLY A 33 20.19 -11.39 0.84
CA GLY A 33 20.49 -12.47 1.80
C GLY A 33 21.86 -12.33 2.48
N GLY A 34 22.51 -13.45 2.74
CA GLY A 34 23.81 -13.49 3.38
C GLY A 34 23.74 -13.23 4.88
N ALA A 35 24.60 -12.33 5.39
CA ALA A 35 24.70 -11.98 6.81
C ALA A 35 23.61 -11.02 7.31
N ARG A 36 22.66 -10.62 6.48
CA ARG A 36 21.55 -9.74 6.85
C ARG A 36 20.54 -10.48 7.72
N GLN A 37 20.39 -10.05 8.96
CA GLN A 37 19.58 -10.78 9.97
C GLN A 37 18.30 -10.04 10.37
N GLY A 38 18.24 -8.74 10.15
CA GLY A 38 17.10 -7.93 10.53
C GLY A 38 15.79 -8.40 9.90
N THR A 39 14.69 -8.10 10.59
CA THR A 39 13.32 -8.33 10.12
C THR A 39 12.46 -7.11 10.38
N GLY A 40 11.36 -6.97 9.63
CA GLY A 40 10.42 -5.87 9.82
C GLY A 40 9.06 -6.17 9.22
N PHE A 41 8.10 -5.33 9.61
CA PHE A 41 6.76 -5.35 9.05
C PHE A 41 6.22 -3.93 8.98
N ALA A 42 5.47 -3.65 7.93
CA ALA A 42 4.77 -2.37 7.77
C ALA A 42 3.35 -2.58 7.26
N THR A 43 2.47 -1.68 7.71
CA THR A 43 1.16 -1.44 7.10
C THR A 43 1.16 -0.04 6.48
N LEU A 44 0.53 0.06 5.32
CA LEU A 44 0.41 1.32 4.61
C LEU A 44 -1.05 1.54 4.25
N THR A 45 -1.49 2.80 4.32
CA THR A 45 -2.85 3.19 3.93
C THR A 45 -2.79 4.38 2.99
N LEU A 46 -3.33 4.21 1.80
CA LEU A 46 -3.43 5.26 0.79
C LEU A 46 -4.84 5.85 0.80
N VAL A 47 -4.92 7.18 0.94
CA VAL A 47 -6.17 7.95 0.78
C VAL A 47 -5.89 9.09 -0.20
N GLY A 48 -6.49 9.04 -1.37
CA GLY A 48 -6.16 9.98 -2.44
C GLY A 48 -4.70 9.85 -2.87
N THR A 49 -3.87 10.84 -2.55
CA THR A 49 -2.43 10.84 -2.81
C THR A 49 -1.59 10.78 -1.54
N SER A 50 -2.21 10.62 -0.37
CA SER A 50 -1.52 10.55 0.92
C SER A 50 -1.33 9.09 1.34
N LEU A 51 -0.08 8.64 1.43
CA LEU A 51 0.32 7.29 1.83
C LEU A 51 0.86 7.34 3.26
N SER A 52 0.04 6.94 4.23
CA SER A 52 0.46 6.77 5.62
C SER A 52 1.12 5.43 5.83
N ILE A 53 2.21 5.40 6.60
CA ILE A 53 3.04 4.21 6.85
C ILE A 53 3.22 4.05 8.34
N THR A 54 3.03 2.84 8.84
CA THR A 54 3.34 2.45 10.21
C THR A 54 4.03 1.10 10.18
N GLY A 55 5.13 0.96 10.90
CA GLY A 55 5.89 -0.29 10.89
C GLY A 55 6.80 -0.47 12.09
N SER A 56 7.43 -1.63 12.11
CA SER A 56 8.46 -1.99 13.09
C SER A 56 9.59 -2.76 12.40
N PHE A 57 10.75 -2.71 13.03
CA PHE A 57 11.92 -3.50 12.64
C PHE A 57 12.67 -3.97 13.88
N SER A 58 13.43 -5.05 13.73
CA SER A 58 14.24 -5.59 14.81
C SER A 58 15.44 -6.37 14.30
N GLY A 59 16.49 -6.42 15.10
CA GLY A 59 17.66 -7.23 14.88
C GLY A 59 18.54 -6.76 13.71
N LEU A 60 18.56 -5.45 13.42
CA LEU A 60 19.54 -4.91 12.47
C LEU A 60 20.96 -5.10 13.00
N THR A 61 21.89 -5.32 12.09
CA THR A 61 23.31 -5.56 12.39
C THR A 61 23.95 -4.35 13.07
N THR A 62 23.64 -3.16 12.59
CA THR A 62 24.02 -1.88 13.21
C THR A 62 22.79 -0.95 13.25
N PRO A 63 22.87 0.18 13.99
CA PRO A 63 21.77 1.11 14.05
C PRO A 63 21.29 1.58 12.69
N MET A 64 19.98 1.65 12.51
CA MET A 64 19.33 2.17 11.30
C MET A 64 19.90 3.54 10.91
N SER A 65 20.33 3.69 9.68
CA SER A 65 20.85 4.94 9.11
C SER A 65 19.85 5.63 8.20
N ALA A 66 19.02 4.86 7.49
CA ALA A 66 18.02 5.40 6.56
C ALA A 66 16.89 4.39 6.31
N GLY A 67 15.76 4.89 5.83
CA GLY A 67 14.68 4.09 5.30
C GLY A 67 14.08 4.74 4.07
N HIS A 68 13.75 3.93 3.06
CA HIS A 68 13.29 4.44 1.78
C HIS A 68 12.14 3.60 1.21
N ILE A 69 11.32 4.24 0.38
CA ILE A 69 10.48 3.57 -0.61
C ILE A 69 11.21 3.63 -1.95
N HIS A 70 11.32 2.50 -2.59
CA HIS A 70 11.88 2.34 -3.93
C HIS A 70 10.81 1.84 -4.91
N GLY A 71 10.99 2.12 -6.20
CA GLY A 71 10.11 1.62 -7.27
C GLY A 71 10.41 2.28 -8.62
N PRO A 72 9.91 1.70 -9.74
CA PRO A 72 9.33 0.35 -9.81
C PRO A 72 10.41 -0.73 -9.90
N ALA A 73 10.20 -1.84 -9.20
CA ALA A 73 11.02 -3.04 -9.33
C ALA A 73 10.25 -4.30 -8.93
N ILE A 74 10.46 -5.39 -9.64
CA ILE A 74 10.01 -6.72 -9.22
C ILE A 74 10.87 -7.23 -8.04
N PRO A 75 10.39 -8.22 -7.26
CA PRO A 75 11.16 -8.80 -6.16
C PRO A 75 12.57 -9.21 -6.58
N GLY A 76 13.57 -8.87 -5.75
CA GLY A 76 14.99 -9.19 -5.99
C GLY A 76 15.74 -8.21 -6.90
N LEU A 77 15.08 -7.24 -7.53
CA LEU A 77 15.76 -6.21 -8.32
C LEU A 77 15.80 -4.87 -7.56
N ASN A 78 16.94 -4.20 -7.61
CA ASN A 78 17.12 -2.88 -7.04
C ASN A 78 16.73 -1.78 -8.05
N THR A 79 16.23 -0.67 -7.53
CA THR A 79 15.90 0.53 -8.30
C THR A 79 16.10 1.79 -7.45
N ASN A 80 15.82 2.94 -8.03
CA ASN A 80 16.01 4.23 -7.38
C ASN A 80 15.06 4.44 -6.18
N VAL A 81 15.49 5.27 -5.24
CA VAL A 81 14.63 5.83 -4.20
C VAL A 81 13.59 6.74 -4.85
N ILE A 82 12.33 6.56 -4.49
CA ILE A 82 11.24 7.44 -4.90
C ILE A 82 10.77 8.33 -3.74
N TYR A 83 10.84 7.83 -2.50
CA TYR A 83 10.53 8.61 -1.31
C TYR A 83 11.42 8.21 -0.14
N ASP A 84 11.91 9.23 0.58
CA ASP A 84 12.58 9.03 1.86
C ASP A 84 11.55 8.81 2.97
N LEU A 85 11.87 7.88 3.87
CA LEU A 85 11.09 7.67 5.10
C LEU A 85 11.64 8.49 6.27
N VAL A 86 12.49 9.47 5.99
CA VAL A 86 13.04 10.38 7.02
C VAL A 86 12.00 11.43 7.39
N GLY A 87 11.53 11.38 8.62
CA GLY A 87 10.58 12.35 9.18
C GLY A 87 10.44 12.17 10.69
N PRO A 88 9.71 13.07 11.37
CA PRO A 88 9.42 12.88 12.78
C PRO A 88 8.67 11.56 12.99
N GLY A 89 9.26 10.63 13.71
CA GLY A 89 8.73 9.28 14.00
C GLY A 89 9.51 8.14 13.37
N ILE A 90 10.55 8.40 12.55
CA ILE A 90 11.47 7.36 12.10
C ILE A 90 12.67 7.34 13.02
N LEU A 91 12.84 6.23 13.72
CA LEU A 91 13.94 6.02 14.66
C LEU A 91 15.21 5.68 13.91
N SER A 92 16.03 6.68 13.58
CA SER A 92 17.43 6.46 13.25
C SER A 92 18.24 6.21 14.53
N GLY A 93 19.32 5.45 14.41
CA GLY A 93 20.26 5.23 15.52
C GLY A 93 19.90 4.07 16.46
N THR A 94 18.97 3.19 16.09
CA THR A 94 18.63 1.97 16.85
C THR A 94 18.66 0.74 15.94
N THR A 95 18.89 -0.45 16.55
CA THR A 95 18.83 -1.75 15.85
C THR A 95 17.45 -2.37 15.85
N SER A 96 16.52 -1.80 16.61
CA SER A 96 15.10 -2.23 16.68
C SER A 96 14.25 -1.04 17.07
N GLY A 97 13.04 -0.96 16.53
CA GLY A 97 12.12 0.13 16.80
C GLY A 97 10.85 0.09 15.99
N THR A 98 10.06 1.14 16.15
CA THR A 98 8.86 1.40 15.34
C THR A 98 9.05 2.68 14.54
N TYR A 99 8.37 2.78 13.42
CA TYR A 99 8.35 4.00 12.61
C TYR A 99 6.94 4.30 12.13
N ALA A 100 6.64 5.59 12.01
CA ALA A 100 5.40 6.07 11.44
C ALA A 100 5.68 7.34 10.64
N GLY A 101 5.00 7.50 9.52
CA GLY A 101 5.16 8.67 8.66
C GLY A 101 4.08 8.75 7.60
N THR A 102 4.08 9.84 6.86
CA THR A 102 3.19 10.03 5.72
C THR A 102 3.98 10.58 4.55
N VAL A 103 3.83 9.93 3.42
CA VAL A 103 4.37 10.37 2.12
C VAL A 103 3.21 10.91 1.29
N ASN A 104 3.34 12.12 0.79
CA ASN A 104 2.40 12.65 -0.20
C ASN A 104 2.97 12.41 -1.60
N LEU A 105 2.24 11.65 -2.42
CA LEU A 105 2.62 11.39 -3.79
C LEU A 105 2.61 12.71 -4.57
N ILE A 106 3.73 13.01 -5.20
CA ILE A 106 3.92 14.20 -6.03
C ILE A 106 4.18 13.79 -7.49
N PRO A 107 3.84 14.62 -8.48
CA PRO A 107 4.27 14.38 -9.84
C PRO A 107 5.79 14.38 -9.93
N ASN A 108 6.32 13.48 -10.74
CA ASN A 108 7.73 13.40 -11.09
C ASN A 108 8.72 13.21 -9.91
N PRO A 109 8.48 12.27 -8.98
CA PRO A 109 9.59 11.74 -8.19
C PRO A 109 10.51 10.94 -9.13
N THR A 110 11.70 10.60 -8.66
CA THR A 110 12.72 9.91 -9.46
C THR A 110 12.13 8.70 -10.22
N GLY A 111 12.16 8.75 -11.54
CA GLY A 111 11.69 7.65 -12.40
C GLY A 111 10.21 7.65 -12.75
N TYR A 112 9.41 8.59 -12.22
CA TYR A 112 7.99 8.70 -12.54
C TYR A 112 7.63 10.03 -13.19
N THR A 113 6.69 9.98 -14.12
CA THR A 113 6.16 11.19 -14.77
C THR A 113 4.83 11.63 -14.18
N THR A 114 4.02 10.71 -13.66
CA THR A 114 2.67 11.00 -13.16
C THR A 114 2.35 10.25 -11.86
N ILE A 115 1.43 10.81 -11.06
CA ILE A 115 0.86 10.10 -9.89
C ILE A 115 0.09 8.85 -10.33
N ALA A 116 -0.60 8.87 -11.46
CA ALA A 116 -1.34 7.72 -11.96
C ALA A 116 -0.44 6.51 -12.22
N GLN A 117 0.75 6.71 -12.75
CA GLN A 117 1.74 5.65 -12.91
C GLN A 117 2.21 5.10 -11.57
N GLN A 118 2.50 5.98 -10.60
CA GLN A 118 2.86 5.59 -9.25
C GLN A 118 1.81 4.70 -8.59
N LEU A 119 0.53 5.08 -8.69
CA LEU A 119 -0.59 4.31 -8.16
C LEU A 119 -0.71 2.94 -8.84
N THR A 120 -0.50 2.89 -10.16
CA THR A 120 -0.51 1.63 -10.92
C THR A 120 0.59 0.70 -10.42
N ASP A 121 1.81 1.17 -10.27
CA ASP A 121 2.95 0.36 -9.86
C ASP A 121 2.86 -0.06 -8.39
N LEU A 122 2.37 0.81 -7.51
CA LEU A 122 2.08 0.47 -6.12
C LEU A 122 1.05 -0.66 -6.03
N ASN A 123 -0.05 -0.57 -6.79
CA ASN A 123 -1.08 -1.61 -6.83
C ASN A 123 -0.61 -2.93 -7.43
N ASN A 124 0.37 -2.89 -8.31
CA ASN A 124 0.99 -4.07 -8.90
C ASN A 124 2.10 -4.68 -8.02
N GLY A 125 2.34 -4.14 -6.82
CA GLY A 125 3.38 -4.61 -5.91
C GLY A 125 4.79 -4.34 -6.41
N LEU A 126 5.00 -3.32 -7.24
CA LEU A 126 6.30 -2.94 -7.80
C LEU A 126 7.06 -1.96 -6.91
N TRP A 127 6.52 -1.57 -5.78
CA TRP A 127 7.21 -0.75 -4.79
C TRP A 127 7.71 -1.62 -3.63
N TYR A 128 8.81 -1.22 -3.01
CA TYR A 128 9.33 -1.88 -1.81
C TYR A 128 9.83 -0.88 -0.77
N LEU A 129 9.70 -1.28 0.50
CA LEU A 129 10.36 -0.63 1.62
C LEU A 129 11.77 -1.21 1.76
N ASN A 130 12.75 -0.35 2.05
CA ASN A 130 14.12 -0.76 2.37
C ASN A 130 14.61 0.01 3.60
N ILE A 131 15.24 -0.71 4.54
CA ILE A 131 15.89 -0.15 5.72
C ILE A 131 17.38 -0.44 5.60
N HIS A 132 18.16 0.61 5.80
CA HIS A 132 19.61 0.63 5.66
C HIS A 132 20.25 0.81 7.03
N ASP A 133 21.46 0.28 7.16
CA ASP A 133 22.35 0.53 8.27
C ASP A 133 23.77 0.81 7.79
N SER A 134 24.71 1.03 8.69
CA SER A 134 26.10 1.34 8.32
C SER A 134 26.87 0.14 7.75
N THR A 135 26.49 -1.08 8.11
CA THR A 135 27.06 -2.34 7.58
C THR A 135 26.52 -2.65 6.19
N PHE A 136 25.25 -2.35 5.97
CA PHE A 136 24.56 -2.59 4.70
C PHE A 136 23.98 -1.27 4.14
N PRO A 137 24.82 -0.38 3.62
CA PRO A 137 24.36 0.92 3.09
C PRO A 137 23.50 0.81 1.84
N GLY A 138 23.51 -0.33 1.14
CA GLY A 138 22.57 -0.65 0.06
C GLY A 138 21.21 -1.19 0.53
N GLY A 139 21.08 -1.48 1.82
CA GLY A 139 19.90 -2.04 2.49
C GLY A 139 20.23 -3.28 3.30
N GLU A 140 19.72 -3.40 4.51
CA GLU A 140 19.81 -4.60 5.32
C GLU A 140 18.54 -5.45 5.19
N ILE A 141 17.38 -4.82 5.31
CA ILE A 141 16.10 -5.52 5.17
C ILE A 141 15.20 -4.81 4.15
N ARG A 142 14.53 -5.61 3.37
CA ARG A 142 13.65 -5.16 2.30
C ARG A 142 12.35 -5.95 2.30
N GLY A 143 11.24 -5.33 1.90
CA GLY A 143 9.96 -5.98 1.69
C GLY A 143 9.14 -5.32 0.60
N GLN A 144 8.59 -6.12 -0.30
CA GLN A 144 7.67 -5.65 -1.33
C GLN A 144 6.40 -5.13 -0.68
N ILE A 145 5.90 -3.98 -1.14
CA ILE A 145 4.63 -3.40 -0.70
C ILE A 145 3.52 -4.05 -1.52
N LEU A 146 2.69 -4.85 -0.87
CA LEU A 146 1.65 -5.64 -1.52
C LEU A 146 0.26 -5.15 -1.11
N PRO A 147 -0.68 -5.01 -2.06
CA PRO A 147 -2.05 -4.64 -1.73
C PRO A 147 -2.72 -5.71 -0.87
N VAL A 148 -3.47 -5.28 0.13
CA VAL A 148 -4.33 -6.16 0.93
C VAL A 148 -5.68 -6.27 0.22
N PRO A 149 -6.11 -7.48 -0.18
CA PRO A 149 -7.43 -7.66 -0.79
C PRO A 149 -8.54 -7.18 0.15
N GLU A 150 -9.39 -6.27 -0.31
CA GLU A 150 -10.51 -5.81 0.49
C GLU A 150 -11.61 -6.88 0.56
N PRO A 151 -12.02 -7.33 1.76
CA PRO A 151 -13.06 -8.34 1.90
C PRO A 151 -14.44 -7.87 1.42
N SER A 152 -14.64 -6.54 1.35
CA SER A 152 -15.97 -5.94 1.22
C SER A 152 -16.59 -6.03 -0.18
N ALA A 153 -15.83 -5.89 -1.25
CA ALA A 153 -16.41 -5.88 -2.60
C ALA A 153 -16.95 -7.26 -3.02
N VAL A 154 -16.22 -8.34 -2.72
CA VAL A 154 -16.63 -9.71 -3.05
C VAL A 154 -17.75 -10.18 -2.14
N ALA A 155 -17.66 -9.87 -0.82
CA ALA A 155 -18.71 -10.22 0.14
C ALA A 155 -20.01 -9.45 -0.14
N LEU A 156 -19.95 -8.15 -0.44
CA LEU A 156 -21.12 -7.33 -0.76
C LEU A 156 -21.76 -7.77 -2.07
N ALA A 157 -20.98 -8.09 -3.10
CA ALA A 157 -21.48 -8.63 -4.37
C ALA A 157 -22.16 -9.99 -4.17
N GLY A 158 -21.59 -10.87 -3.33
CA GLY A 158 -22.18 -12.16 -2.97
C GLY A 158 -23.51 -12.03 -2.21
N ILE A 159 -23.58 -11.14 -1.22
CA ILE A 159 -24.79 -10.86 -0.45
C ILE A 159 -25.87 -10.24 -1.35
N GLY A 160 -25.50 -9.26 -2.19
CA GLY A 160 -26.42 -8.62 -3.13
C GLY A 160 -27.01 -9.60 -4.15
N ALA A 161 -26.19 -10.46 -4.74
CA ALA A 161 -26.63 -11.51 -5.66
C ALA A 161 -27.55 -12.53 -4.96
N GLY A 162 -27.22 -12.96 -3.75
CA GLY A 162 -28.05 -13.86 -2.95
C GLY A 162 -29.41 -13.28 -2.60
N ALA A 163 -29.45 -12.02 -2.21
CA ALA A 163 -30.70 -11.31 -1.92
C ALA A 163 -31.59 -11.17 -3.16
N LEU A 164 -31.00 -10.84 -4.31
CA LEU A 164 -31.70 -10.72 -5.59
C LEU A 164 -32.32 -12.07 -6.00
N VAL A 165 -31.58 -13.16 -5.91
CA VAL A 165 -32.07 -14.52 -6.20
C VAL A 165 -33.22 -14.90 -5.27
N ALA A 166 -33.15 -14.57 -3.98
CA ALA A 166 -34.19 -14.84 -3.02
C ALA A 166 -35.50 -14.08 -3.35
N VAL A 167 -35.40 -12.79 -3.72
CA VAL A 167 -36.54 -11.96 -4.14
C VAL A 167 -37.18 -12.50 -5.42
N LEU A 168 -36.39 -12.87 -6.42
CA LEU A 168 -36.90 -13.42 -7.69
C LEU A 168 -37.58 -14.77 -7.50
N ARG A 169 -37.07 -15.64 -6.62
CA ARG A 169 -37.71 -16.92 -6.28
C ARG A 169 -39.05 -16.73 -5.55
N ARG A 170 -39.16 -15.74 -4.65
CA ARG A 170 -40.43 -15.41 -3.97
C ARG A 170 -41.49 -14.92 -4.97
N ARG A 171 -41.12 -14.05 -5.91
CA ARG A 171 -42.06 -13.54 -6.95
C ARG A 171 -42.57 -14.61 -7.92
N ARG A 172 -41.85 -15.72 -8.12
CA ARG A 172 -42.29 -16.84 -8.98
C ARG A 172 -43.21 -17.82 -8.26
N ARG A 173 -43.34 -17.72 -6.93
CA ARG A 173 -44.21 -18.60 -6.11
C ARG A 173 -45.51 -17.95 -5.66
N ALA A 174 -45.68 -16.68 -5.89
CA ALA A 174 -46.88 -15.88 -5.70
C ALA A 174 -47.60 -15.69 -7.04
#